data_39b50bfcc8ab2d33f8f5a6893d6cd210
#
_entry.id   39b50bfcc8ab2d33f8f5a6893d6cd210
#
_cell.length_a   1.000
_cell.length_b   1.000
_cell.length_c   1.000
_cell.angle_alpha   90.00
_cell.angle_beta   90.00
_cell.angle_gamma   90.00
#
_symmetry.space_group_name_H-M   'P 1'
#
loop_
_entity.id
_entity.type
_entity.pdbx_description
1 polymer ?
#
loop_
_entity_poly.entity_id
_entity_poly.type
_entity_poly.pdbx_seq_one_letter_code
_entity_poly.pdbx_strand_id
1 'polypeptide(L)'
;MSDRSTDEEHPQGFPVLTVLALMAGIFAVGSEELVVSPLLVNMAESFGATVALMALSVSVYGIGTAVGALLFAPLGDRVSRRLSLVVGMVMFVLGTILCASATGPGMFFAGRVLAGLATGAFVPTAYAFVGDRIPYQHRARAMGILVSSWSISLVLGVPMGSFVGEWAGWRWTFGLLAILGALVVFVLLLFGGGKPAGAEAGAAPSGKAAEPSEEGWARSAAQALRGPKVSVYVLATFLNMFAFYGMYTFLGSALQYRFGSGSSMTGVMILLYGLGFATSFLTGRWADQLGKERVLVALLAGLVPALVAIPLVTGWTPLLVVCLFLWGAMQSLVVTLLSTLLSECSAQHRGTILAFYSLATNLGVALGAALLGPLFTAYGFSAVGYVCAGITLVAFGLSGWVYRRRHEGSPDGDAAPGTGKDADRGQDKDRAREAGVAAHED
;
A
#
# COMPACT_ATOMS: atom_id res chain seq x y z
N MET A 1 23.86 -46.08 31.76
CA MET A 1 23.39 -44.80 32.31
C MET A 1 23.61 -43.78 31.21
N SER A 2 22.57 -43.54 30.43
CA SER A 2 22.59 -42.63 29.31
C SER A 2 21.86 -41.35 29.77
N ASP A 3 22.64 -40.32 29.95
CA ASP A 3 22.17 -38.96 30.32
C ASP A 3 21.47 -38.35 29.09
N ARG A 4 20.15 -38.38 29.09
CA ARG A 4 19.36 -37.64 28.14
C ARG A 4 19.21 -36.21 28.71
N SER A 5 20.12 -35.34 28.29
CA SER A 5 19.90 -33.89 28.41
C SER A 5 18.65 -33.54 27.61
N THR A 6 17.54 -33.32 28.28
CA THR A 6 16.36 -32.69 27.75
C THR A 6 16.72 -31.23 27.50
N ASP A 7 17.14 -30.94 26.27
CA ASP A 7 17.13 -29.58 25.78
C ASP A 7 15.65 -29.10 25.75
N GLU A 8 15.25 -28.40 26.81
CA GLU A 8 13.99 -27.68 26.85
C GLU A 8 14.01 -26.62 25.73
N GLU A 9 13.36 -26.93 24.62
CA GLU A 9 13.04 -25.95 23.60
C GLU A 9 12.20 -24.84 24.26
N HIS A 10 12.86 -23.76 24.64
CA HIS A 10 12.16 -22.53 24.97
C HIS A 10 11.35 -22.08 23.73
N PRO A 11 10.01 -21.99 23.79
CA PRO A 11 9.22 -21.50 22.69
C PRO A 11 9.72 -20.10 22.37
N GLN A 12 10.33 -19.92 21.18
CA GLN A 12 10.80 -18.62 20.73
C GLN A 12 9.60 -17.69 20.71
N GLY A 13 9.50 -16.80 21.69
CA GLY A 13 8.40 -15.87 21.83
C GLY A 13 8.30 -14.95 20.60
N PHE A 14 7.10 -14.47 20.32
CA PHE A 14 6.85 -13.49 19.23
C PHE A 14 7.83 -12.32 19.37
N PRO A 15 8.62 -11.97 18.33
CA PRO A 15 9.65 -10.92 18.41
C PRO A 15 9.01 -9.52 18.40
N VAL A 16 8.31 -9.19 19.47
CA VAL A 16 7.48 -7.98 19.61
C VAL A 16 8.25 -6.72 19.27
N LEU A 17 9.45 -6.55 19.82
CA LEU A 17 10.25 -5.34 19.61
C LEU A 17 10.66 -5.16 18.15
N THR A 18 11.03 -6.24 17.47
CA THR A 18 11.38 -6.17 16.05
C THR A 18 10.15 -5.81 15.20
N VAL A 19 8.99 -6.41 15.46
CA VAL A 19 7.75 -6.11 14.74
C VAL A 19 7.31 -4.67 14.99
N LEU A 20 7.42 -4.18 16.24
CA LEU A 20 7.13 -2.78 16.56
C LEU A 20 8.12 -1.81 15.89
N ALA A 21 9.40 -2.16 15.79
CA ALA A 21 10.37 -1.36 15.06
C ALA A 21 10.04 -1.29 13.56
N LEU A 22 9.66 -2.42 12.93
CA LEU A 22 9.24 -2.43 11.54
C LEU A 22 7.95 -1.61 11.34
N MET A 23 6.99 -1.73 12.25
CA MET A 23 5.77 -0.92 12.28
C MET A 23 6.09 0.57 12.36
N ALA A 24 6.96 0.96 13.30
CA ALA A 24 7.39 2.36 13.45
C ALA A 24 8.16 2.87 12.22
N GLY A 25 8.95 2.01 11.57
CA GLY A 25 9.64 2.34 10.32
C GLY A 25 8.67 2.60 9.18
N ILE A 26 7.67 1.72 8.97
CA ILE A 26 6.63 1.93 7.94
C ILE A 26 5.77 3.15 8.27
N PHE A 27 5.46 3.37 9.56
CA PHE A 27 4.76 4.58 10.01
C PHE A 27 5.56 5.86 9.69
N ALA A 28 6.88 5.88 9.94
CA ALA A 28 7.73 7.02 9.64
C ALA A 28 7.76 7.31 8.14
N VAL A 29 7.95 6.27 7.32
CA VAL A 29 7.97 6.34 5.85
C VAL A 29 6.62 6.84 5.32
N GLY A 30 5.51 6.24 5.74
CA GLY A 30 4.17 6.64 5.29
C GLY A 30 3.79 8.06 5.73
N SER A 31 4.21 8.46 6.94
CA SER A 31 4.00 9.83 7.43
C SER A 31 4.79 10.84 6.61
N GLU A 32 6.05 10.54 6.30
CA GLU A 32 6.95 11.39 5.50
C GLU A 32 6.45 11.56 4.06
N GLU A 33 5.94 10.50 3.47
CA GLU A 33 5.36 10.54 2.13
C GLU A 33 4.10 11.41 2.07
N LEU A 34 3.21 11.29 3.03
CA LEU A 34 1.88 11.87 2.99
C LEU A 34 1.79 13.27 3.60
N VAL A 35 2.70 13.63 4.51
CA VAL A 35 2.68 14.94 5.21
C VAL A 35 3.01 16.13 4.29
N VAL A 36 3.58 15.86 3.12
CA VAL A 36 3.90 16.90 2.13
C VAL A 36 2.64 17.68 1.72
N SER A 37 1.49 17.02 1.52
CA SER A 37 0.25 17.67 1.08
C SER A 37 -0.17 18.83 1.99
N PRO A 38 -0.34 18.67 3.31
CA PRO A 38 -0.71 19.78 4.19
C PRO A 38 0.40 20.81 4.40
N LEU A 39 1.66 20.49 4.14
CA LEU A 39 2.79 21.42 4.30
C LEU A 39 3.22 22.10 2.99
N LEU A 40 2.56 21.77 1.88
CA LEU A 40 2.98 22.17 0.54
C LEU A 40 3.05 23.69 0.35
N VAL A 41 2.07 24.43 0.89
CA VAL A 41 2.03 25.90 0.86
C VAL A 41 3.16 26.49 1.70
N ASN A 42 3.33 26.01 2.93
CA ASN A 42 4.37 26.48 3.85
C ASN A 42 5.79 26.28 3.26
N MET A 43 6.00 25.14 2.57
CA MET A 43 7.28 24.89 1.88
C MET A 43 7.45 25.81 0.67
N ALA A 44 6.41 26.00 -0.14
CA ALA A 44 6.45 26.89 -1.29
C ALA A 44 6.78 28.33 -0.87
N GLU A 45 6.12 28.87 0.15
CA GLU A 45 6.40 30.19 0.71
C GLU A 45 7.84 30.30 1.26
N SER A 46 8.29 29.29 2.02
CA SER A 46 9.63 29.26 2.62
C SER A 46 10.76 29.30 1.59
N PHE A 47 10.54 28.76 0.39
CA PHE A 47 11.54 28.74 -0.69
C PHE A 47 11.28 29.81 -1.77
N GLY A 48 10.24 30.63 -1.65
CA GLY A 48 9.84 31.54 -2.73
C GLY A 48 9.46 30.82 -4.02
N ALA A 49 8.92 29.61 -3.91
CA ALA A 49 8.60 28.71 -5.01
C ALA A 49 7.07 28.62 -5.20
N THR A 50 6.65 28.05 -6.35
CA THR A 50 5.24 27.77 -6.58
C THR A 50 4.83 26.45 -5.92
N VAL A 51 3.55 26.32 -5.54
CA VAL A 51 2.96 25.07 -5.02
C VAL A 51 3.13 23.93 -6.03
N ALA A 52 2.95 24.21 -7.34
CA ALA A 52 3.16 23.23 -8.40
C ALA A 52 4.61 22.72 -8.46
N LEU A 53 5.59 23.61 -8.30
CA LEU A 53 7.00 23.18 -8.23
C LEU A 53 7.25 22.29 -7.01
N MET A 54 6.76 22.69 -5.83
CA MET A 54 6.94 21.89 -4.62
C MET A 54 6.19 20.55 -4.67
N ALA A 55 5.08 20.47 -5.40
CA ALA A 55 4.35 19.21 -5.63
C ALA A 55 5.21 18.16 -6.37
N LEU A 56 6.19 18.58 -7.20
CA LEU A 56 7.15 17.66 -7.82
C LEU A 56 7.97 16.87 -6.79
N SER A 57 8.04 17.33 -5.54
CA SER A 57 8.68 16.57 -4.46
C SER A 57 8.02 15.22 -4.18
N VAL A 58 6.71 15.12 -4.38
CA VAL A 58 5.96 13.85 -4.32
C VAL A 58 6.33 12.96 -5.50
N SER A 59 6.47 13.55 -6.68
CA SER A 59 6.83 12.82 -7.91
C SER A 59 8.24 12.23 -7.84
N VAL A 60 9.23 13.01 -7.43
CA VAL A 60 10.61 12.52 -7.31
C VAL A 60 10.75 11.47 -6.21
N TYR A 61 9.95 11.56 -5.14
CA TYR A 61 9.87 10.52 -4.12
C TYR A 61 9.30 9.23 -4.69
N GLY A 62 8.17 9.27 -5.41
CA GLY A 62 7.57 8.10 -6.03
C GLY A 62 8.51 7.42 -7.03
N ILE A 63 9.20 8.20 -7.87
CA ILE A 63 10.25 7.67 -8.76
C ILE A 63 11.38 7.03 -7.95
N GLY A 64 11.85 7.71 -6.90
CA GLY A 64 12.85 7.18 -5.99
C GLY A 64 12.43 5.84 -5.39
N THR A 65 11.17 5.71 -4.95
CA THR A 65 10.61 4.48 -4.38
C THR A 65 10.58 3.34 -5.41
N ALA A 66 10.15 3.63 -6.65
CA ALA A 66 10.15 2.63 -7.72
C ALA A 66 11.58 2.15 -8.04
N VAL A 67 12.52 3.08 -8.20
CA VAL A 67 13.93 2.77 -8.48
C VAL A 67 14.57 2.03 -7.31
N GLY A 68 14.31 2.48 -6.07
CA GLY A 68 14.80 1.84 -4.86
C GLY A 68 14.33 0.38 -4.75
N ALA A 69 13.05 0.12 -4.99
CA ALA A 69 12.51 -1.24 -4.98
C ALA A 69 13.20 -2.15 -6.01
N LEU A 70 13.48 -1.63 -7.22
CA LEU A 70 14.16 -2.40 -8.27
C LEU A 70 15.65 -2.65 -7.94
N LEU A 71 16.35 -1.66 -7.41
CA LEU A 71 17.79 -1.77 -7.12
C LEU A 71 18.08 -2.64 -5.90
N PHE A 72 17.24 -2.54 -4.86
CA PHE A 72 17.48 -3.22 -3.58
C PHE A 72 16.82 -4.61 -3.49
N ALA A 73 15.86 -4.97 -4.37
CA ALA A 73 15.28 -6.31 -4.39
C ALA A 73 16.36 -7.41 -4.58
N PRO A 74 17.27 -7.34 -5.57
CA PRO A 74 18.33 -8.34 -5.74
C PRO A 74 19.36 -8.32 -4.60
N LEU A 75 19.64 -7.14 -4.03
CA LEU A 75 20.56 -7.00 -2.89
C LEU A 75 20.01 -7.69 -1.64
N GLY A 76 18.69 -7.61 -1.42
CA GLY A 76 18.03 -8.24 -0.27
C GLY A 76 18.18 -9.76 -0.23
N ASP A 77 18.44 -10.40 -1.37
CA ASP A 77 18.68 -11.84 -1.46
C ASP A 77 20.16 -12.23 -1.23
N ARG A 78 21.08 -11.30 -1.48
CA ARG A 78 22.55 -11.50 -1.31
C ARG A 78 23.04 -11.08 0.08
N VAL A 79 22.33 -10.19 0.75
CA VAL A 79 22.72 -9.59 2.03
C VAL A 79 21.71 -10.02 3.10
N SER A 80 22.12 -10.02 4.38
CA SER A 80 21.17 -10.36 5.45
C SER A 80 20.00 -9.38 5.49
N ARG A 81 18.77 -9.88 5.67
CA ARG A 81 17.54 -9.05 5.76
C ARG A 81 17.68 -7.91 6.77
N ARG A 82 18.39 -8.17 7.88
CA ARG A 82 18.67 -7.15 8.90
C ARG A 82 19.50 -6.00 8.36
N LEU A 83 20.58 -6.31 7.64
CA LEU A 83 21.45 -5.28 7.06
C LEU A 83 20.70 -4.44 6.02
N SER A 84 19.89 -5.07 5.18
CA SER A 84 19.05 -4.37 4.19
C SER A 84 18.05 -3.42 4.86
N LEU A 85 17.42 -3.84 5.97
CA LEU A 85 16.52 -2.99 6.76
C LEU A 85 17.26 -1.80 7.39
N VAL A 86 18.41 -2.05 7.99
CA VAL A 86 19.22 -0.99 8.61
C VAL A 86 19.72 0.01 7.57
N VAL A 87 20.24 -0.47 6.44
CA VAL A 87 20.71 0.40 5.34
C VAL A 87 19.56 1.23 4.78
N GLY A 88 18.42 0.61 4.49
CA GLY A 88 17.23 1.32 4.02
C GLY A 88 16.79 2.42 5.01
N MET A 89 16.73 2.11 6.31
CA MET A 89 16.32 3.08 7.32
C MET A 89 17.37 4.17 7.57
N VAL A 90 18.67 3.87 7.47
CA VAL A 90 19.74 4.88 7.51
C VAL A 90 19.63 5.84 6.32
N MET A 91 19.41 5.32 5.11
CA MET A 91 19.18 6.16 3.93
C MET A 91 17.94 7.05 4.12
N PHE A 92 16.85 6.51 4.71
CA PHE A 92 15.66 7.30 5.05
C PHE A 92 16.00 8.45 6.01
N VAL A 93 16.71 8.16 7.09
CA VAL A 93 17.15 9.18 8.07
C VAL A 93 17.98 10.27 7.39
N LEU A 94 18.94 9.89 6.56
CA LEU A 94 19.79 10.86 5.84
C LEU A 94 18.97 11.71 4.85
N GLY A 95 18.07 11.10 4.09
CA GLY A 95 17.17 11.81 3.18
C GLY A 95 16.25 12.78 3.92
N THR A 96 15.68 12.34 5.03
CA THR A 96 14.78 13.16 5.85
C THR A 96 15.52 14.31 6.56
N ILE A 97 16.74 14.10 7.04
CA ILE A 97 17.63 15.17 7.55
C ILE A 97 17.94 16.18 6.45
N LEU A 98 18.22 15.70 5.23
CA LEU A 98 18.47 16.58 4.08
C LEU A 98 17.23 17.42 3.75
N CYS A 99 16.02 16.86 3.85
CA CYS A 99 14.77 17.60 3.74
C CYS A 99 14.64 18.65 4.85
N ALA A 100 14.87 18.28 6.10
CA ALA A 100 14.78 19.18 7.26
C ALA A 100 15.76 20.37 7.20
N SER A 101 16.96 20.14 6.68
CA SER A 101 18.03 21.15 6.56
C SER A 101 18.03 21.89 5.23
N ALA A 102 17.04 21.62 4.34
CA ALA A 102 17.03 22.18 2.99
C ALA A 102 16.95 23.72 2.99
N THR A 103 17.86 24.34 2.26
CA THR A 103 17.93 25.80 2.05
C THR A 103 17.25 26.25 0.75
N GLY A 104 16.86 25.29 -0.11
CA GLY A 104 16.17 25.55 -1.37
C GLY A 104 15.52 24.30 -1.94
N PRO A 105 14.69 24.46 -3.00
CA PRO A 105 13.93 23.35 -3.60
C PRO A 105 14.81 22.19 -4.08
N GLY A 106 15.98 22.48 -4.68
CA GLY A 106 16.89 21.44 -5.20
C GLY A 106 17.41 20.51 -4.11
N MET A 107 17.84 21.06 -2.96
CA MET A 107 18.28 20.28 -1.82
C MET A 107 17.11 19.46 -1.22
N PHE A 108 15.92 20.04 -1.13
CA PHE A 108 14.73 19.35 -0.70
C PHE A 108 14.39 18.15 -1.62
N PHE A 109 14.43 18.35 -2.93
CA PHE A 109 14.20 17.27 -3.91
C PHE A 109 15.26 16.18 -3.80
N ALA A 110 16.52 16.51 -3.61
CA ALA A 110 17.58 15.52 -3.38
C ALA A 110 17.27 14.66 -2.14
N GLY A 111 16.83 15.30 -1.04
CA GLY A 111 16.36 14.59 0.15
C GLY A 111 15.18 13.68 -0.13
N ARG A 112 14.21 14.13 -0.92
CA ARG A 112 13.03 13.34 -1.33
C ARG A 112 13.39 12.14 -2.21
N VAL A 113 14.34 12.30 -3.14
CA VAL A 113 14.85 11.17 -3.93
C VAL A 113 15.49 10.13 -3.03
N LEU A 114 16.36 10.55 -2.10
CA LEU A 114 17.05 9.65 -1.18
C LEU A 114 16.07 8.94 -0.23
N ALA A 115 15.08 9.66 0.32
CA ALA A 115 14.03 9.08 1.15
C ALA A 115 13.14 8.11 0.36
N GLY A 116 12.83 8.42 -0.90
CA GLY A 116 12.12 7.51 -1.79
C GLY A 116 12.89 6.22 -2.06
N LEU A 117 14.18 6.33 -2.46
CA LEU A 117 15.05 5.16 -2.63
C LEU A 117 15.07 4.27 -1.36
N ALA A 118 15.17 4.92 -0.20
CA ALA A 118 15.16 4.26 1.10
C ALA A 118 13.83 3.50 1.35
N THR A 119 12.72 4.14 1.03
CA THR A 119 11.38 3.53 1.13
C THR A 119 11.25 2.29 0.27
N GLY A 120 11.71 2.38 -0.99
CA GLY A 120 11.73 1.25 -1.93
C GLY A 120 12.62 0.10 -1.45
N ALA A 121 13.68 0.39 -0.69
CA ALA A 121 14.53 -0.62 -0.08
C ALA A 121 13.90 -1.21 1.21
N PHE A 122 13.38 -0.36 2.09
CA PHE A 122 12.96 -0.73 3.45
C PHE A 122 11.62 -1.50 3.46
N VAL A 123 10.58 -0.97 2.81
CA VAL A 123 9.21 -1.50 2.93
C VAL A 123 9.09 -2.93 2.42
N PRO A 124 9.54 -3.28 1.20
CA PRO A 124 9.50 -4.68 0.74
C PRO A 124 10.33 -5.61 1.62
N THR A 125 11.49 -5.14 2.09
CA THR A 125 12.37 -5.92 2.98
C THR A 125 11.70 -6.17 4.34
N ALA A 126 10.94 -5.22 4.87
CA ALA A 126 10.18 -5.38 6.12
C ALA A 126 9.10 -6.47 5.98
N TYR A 127 8.36 -6.48 4.88
CA TYR A 127 7.39 -7.55 4.60
C TYR A 127 8.07 -8.90 4.41
N ALA A 128 9.17 -8.96 3.68
CA ALA A 128 9.95 -10.20 3.50
C ALA A 128 10.51 -10.72 4.83
N PHE A 129 11.00 -9.82 5.71
CA PHE A 129 11.48 -10.18 7.04
C PHE A 129 10.41 -10.90 7.87
N VAL A 130 9.16 -10.43 7.84
CA VAL A 130 8.04 -11.10 8.52
C VAL A 130 7.80 -12.49 7.94
N GLY A 131 7.86 -12.63 6.62
CA GLY A 131 7.73 -13.93 5.95
C GLY A 131 8.81 -14.94 6.34
N ASP A 132 10.07 -14.47 6.48
CA ASP A 132 11.24 -15.33 6.69
C ASP A 132 11.51 -15.66 8.18
N ARG A 133 11.19 -14.71 9.09
CA ARG A 133 11.63 -14.76 10.50
C ARG A 133 10.52 -15.01 11.51
N ILE A 134 9.26 -14.76 11.12
CA ILE A 134 8.12 -14.93 12.02
C ILE A 134 7.54 -16.34 11.85
N PRO A 135 7.33 -17.11 12.94
CA PRO A 135 6.67 -18.41 12.89
C PRO A 135 5.31 -18.32 12.19
N TYR A 136 4.98 -19.35 11.40
CA TYR A 136 3.78 -19.36 10.53
C TYR A 136 2.50 -18.95 11.26
N GLN A 137 2.30 -19.42 12.48
CA GLN A 137 1.13 -19.12 13.34
C GLN A 137 0.99 -17.61 13.66
N HIS A 138 2.07 -16.83 13.63
CA HIS A 138 2.09 -15.41 13.97
C HIS A 138 2.26 -14.48 12.74
N ARG A 139 2.54 -15.05 11.54
CA ARG A 139 2.79 -14.25 10.31
C ARG A 139 1.62 -13.34 9.95
N ALA A 140 0.40 -13.88 9.95
CA ALA A 140 -0.79 -13.09 9.60
C ALA A 140 -0.98 -11.89 10.52
N ARG A 141 -0.75 -12.09 11.84
CA ARG A 141 -0.82 -11.01 12.82
C ARG A 141 0.27 -9.96 12.61
N ALA A 142 1.52 -10.38 12.39
CA ALA A 142 2.63 -9.47 12.15
C ALA A 142 2.45 -8.68 10.85
N MET A 143 2.01 -9.33 9.76
CA MET A 143 1.68 -8.66 8.49
C MET A 143 0.55 -7.65 8.66
N GLY A 144 -0.51 -8.00 9.41
CA GLY A 144 -1.60 -7.08 9.73
C GLY A 144 -1.10 -5.83 10.47
N ILE A 145 -0.18 -5.97 11.43
CA ILE A 145 0.44 -4.85 12.13
C ILE A 145 1.24 -3.96 11.16
N LEU A 146 2.04 -4.54 10.28
CA LEU A 146 2.82 -3.77 9.30
C LEU A 146 1.92 -3.02 8.31
N VAL A 147 0.89 -3.66 7.78
CA VAL A 147 -0.05 -3.03 6.85
C VAL A 147 -0.84 -1.91 7.53
N SER A 148 -1.24 -2.11 8.81
CA SER A 148 -1.96 -1.07 9.55
C SER A 148 -1.14 0.20 9.80
N SER A 149 0.19 0.12 9.71
CA SER A 149 1.06 1.30 9.87
C SER A 149 0.77 2.39 8.85
N TRP A 150 0.35 2.06 7.63
CA TRP A 150 -0.08 3.03 6.62
C TRP A 150 -1.33 3.80 7.04
N SER A 151 -2.33 3.10 7.59
CA SER A 151 -3.52 3.77 8.12
C SER A 151 -3.19 4.64 9.32
N ILE A 152 -2.30 4.17 10.20
CA ILE A 152 -1.84 4.92 11.37
C ILE A 152 -1.06 6.16 10.93
N SER A 153 -0.29 6.10 9.84
CA SER A 153 0.39 7.27 9.26
C SER A 153 -0.60 8.36 8.83
N LEU A 154 -1.71 7.97 8.20
CA LEU A 154 -2.77 8.91 7.81
C LEU A 154 -3.53 9.47 9.01
N VAL A 155 -3.81 8.65 10.02
CA VAL A 155 -4.63 9.04 11.19
C VAL A 155 -3.83 9.84 12.21
N LEU A 156 -2.56 9.51 12.43
CA LEU A 156 -1.72 10.15 13.44
C LEU A 156 -0.55 10.91 12.82
N GLY A 157 0.17 10.29 11.87
CA GLY A 157 1.41 10.85 11.34
C GLY A 157 1.21 12.18 10.61
N VAL A 158 0.23 12.23 9.71
CA VAL A 158 -0.05 13.44 8.92
C VAL A 158 -0.62 14.57 9.78
N PRO A 159 -1.63 14.37 10.65
CA PRO A 159 -2.12 15.43 11.53
C PRO A 159 -1.05 15.95 12.50
N MET A 160 -0.31 15.05 13.14
CA MET A 160 0.79 15.44 14.04
C MET A 160 1.87 16.24 13.30
N GLY A 161 2.28 15.77 12.13
CA GLY A 161 3.25 16.46 11.29
C GLY A 161 2.76 17.84 10.81
N SER A 162 1.48 17.96 10.50
CA SER A 162 0.85 19.22 10.12
C SER A 162 0.81 20.21 11.29
N PHE A 163 0.48 19.73 12.48
CA PHE A 163 0.47 20.52 13.70
C PHE A 163 1.89 21.03 14.04
N VAL A 164 2.88 20.15 14.03
CA VAL A 164 4.27 20.53 14.25
C VAL A 164 4.74 21.50 13.17
N GLY A 165 4.35 21.28 11.92
CA GLY A 165 4.70 22.14 10.80
C GLY A 165 4.17 23.57 10.92
N GLU A 166 3.00 23.74 11.52
CA GLU A 166 2.44 25.08 11.81
C GLU A 166 3.10 25.74 13.00
N TRP A 167 3.29 25.02 14.10
CA TRP A 167 3.76 25.56 15.36
C TRP A 167 5.25 25.82 15.41
N ALA A 168 6.05 24.85 14.91
CA ALA A 168 7.52 24.90 14.96
C ALA A 168 8.18 25.09 13.57
N GLY A 169 7.37 25.04 12.51
CA GLY A 169 7.82 25.10 11.12
C GLY A 169 7.97 23.70 10.49
N TRP A 170 7.66 23.62 9.19
CA TRP A 170 7.63 22.36 8.43
C TRP A 170 8.95 21.54 8.49
N ARG A 171 10.10 22.20 8.69
CA ARG A 171 11.38 21.54 8.85
C ARG A 171 11.45 20.61 10.07
N TRP A 172 10.80 21.00 11.16
CA TRP A 172 10.73 20.17 12.38
C TRP A 172 9.91 18.92 12.18
N THR A 173 8.92 18.93 11.30
CA THR A 173 8.18 17.71 10.94
C THR A 173 9.13 16.66 10.36
N PHE A 174 9.97 17.03 9.41
CA PHE A 174 10.98 16.12 8.85
C PHE A 174 12.05 15.76 9.91
N GLY A 175 12.46 16.71 10.75
CA GLY A 175 13.39 16.46 11.86
C GLY A 175 12.90 15.39 12.84
N LEU A 176 11.64 15.46 13.25
CA LEU A 176 11.04 14.45 14.14
C LEU A 176 10.92 13.08 13.47
N LEU A 177 10.60 13.03 12.18
CA LEU A 177 10.58 11.77 11.42
C LEU A 177 11.99 11.17 11.28
N ALA A 178 13.02 12.02 11.15
CA ALA A 178 14.42 11.56 11.15
C ALA A 178 14.81 10.98 12.53
N ILE A 179 14.41 11.60 13.63
CA ILE A 179 14.62 11.07 14.99
C ILE A 179 13.92 9.73 15.17
N LEU A 180 12.67 9.61 14.72
CA LEU A 180 11.95 8.34 14.77
C LEU A 180 12.66 7.25 13.94
N GLY A 181 13.09 7.60 12.71
CA GLY A 181 13.88 6.69 11.87
C GLY A 181 15.18 6.24 12.52
N ALA A 182 15.92 7.17 13.17
CA ALA A 182 17.14 6.86 13.91
C ALA A 182 16.87 5.91 15.11
N LEU A 183 15.74 6.10 15.81
CA LEU A 183 15.31 5.19 16.87
C LEU A 183 15.02 3.79 16.30
N VAL A 184 14.37 3.70 15.14
CA VAL A 184 14.13 2.42 14.45
C VAL A 184 15.46 1.74 14.08
N VAL A 185 16.43 2.49 13.54
CA VAL A 185 17.79 1.96 13.27
C VAL A 185 18.40 1.39 14.54
N PHE A 186 18.36 2.14 15.64
CA PHE A 186 18.90 1.71 16.92
C PHE A 186 18.26 0.40 17.42
N VAL A 187 16.94 0.29 17.37
CA VAL A 187 16.23 -0.93 17.78
C VAL A 187 16.56 -2.10 16.85
N LEU A 188 16.64 -1.90 15.53
CA LEU A 188 17.03 -2.94 14.59
C LEU A 188 18.48 -3.43 14.80
N LEU A 189 19.38 -2.53 15.18
CA LEU A 189 20.75 -2.90 15.54
C LEU A 189 20.86 -3.70 16.83
N LEU A 190 19.99 -3.46 17.81
CA LEU A 190 20.01 -4.19 19.07
C LEU A 190 19.28 -5.54 18.96
N PHE A 191 18.09 -5.56 18.35
CA PHE A 191 17.15 -6.70 18.44
C PHE A 191 16.90 -7.41 17.10
N GLY A 192 17.40 -6.90 15.97
CA GLY A 192 17.18 -7.47 14.64
C GLY A 192 17.97 -8.77 14.35
N GLY A 193 18.68 -9.36 15.30
CA GLY A 193 19.67 -10.45 15.14
C GLY A 193 19.20 -11.88 15.38
N GLY A 194 17.89 -12.16 15.51
CA GLY A 194 17.39 -13.51 15.72
C GLY A 194 17.79 -14.49 14.59
N LYS A 195 18.09 -15.77 14.95
CA LYS A 195 18.32 -16.84 13.96
C LYS A 195 17.06 -17.05 13.09
N PRO A 196 17.19 -17.49 11.83
CA PRO A 196 16.02 -17.84 11.01
C PRO A 196 15.17 -18.91 11.70
N ALA A 197 13.86 -18.72 11.76
CA ALA A 197 12.91 -19.66 12.36
C ALA A 197 12.74 -20.96 11.56
N GLY A 198 13.78 -21.54 11.03
CA GLY A 198 13.75 -22.73 10.22
C GLY A 198 15.13 -23.38 10.01
N ALA A 199 16.16 -22.86 10.68
CA ALA A 199 17.51 -23.43 10.53
C ALA A 199 17.64 -24.84 11.13
N GLU A 200 16.69 -25.28 11.96
CA GLU A 200 16.72 -26.60 12.63
C GLU A 200 15.70 -27.62 12.10
N ALA A 201 14.68 -27.17 11.39
CA ALA A 201 13.75 -28.08 10.76
C ALA A 201 14.07 -28.17 9.26
N GLY A 202 14.88 -29.09 8.81
CA GLY A 202 15.19 -29.51 7.43
C GLY A 202 14.25 -29.09 6.25
N ALA A 203 13.53 -28.00 6.41
CA ALA A 203 12.81 -27.33 5.37
C ALA A 203 13.87 -26.68 4.47
N ALA A 204 14.12 -27.31 3.34
CA ALA A 204 14.84 -26.73 2.22
C ALA A 204 14.44 -25.25 2.10
N PRO A 205 15.39 -24.32 1.92
CA PRO A 205 15.07 -22.94 1.64
C PRO A 205 14.03 -22.94 0.52
N SER A 206 12.87 -22.36 0.79
CA SER A 206 11.78 -22.27 -0.16
C SER A 206 12.37 -21.79 -1.48
N GLY A 207 12.40 -22.69 -2.46
CA GLY A 207 13.23 -22.78 -3.63
C GLY A 207 13.95 -21.49 -3.97
N LYS A 208 15.27 -21.55 -4.07
CA LYS A 208 16.00 -20.61 -4.93
C LYS A 208 15.20 -20.58 -6.24
N ALA A 209 14.33 -19.58 -6.36
CA ALA A 209 13.84 -19.24 -7.68
C ALA A 209 15.13 -19.03 -8.46
N ALA A 210 15.41 -19.92 -9.43
CA ALA A 210 16.51 -19.78 -10.33
C ALA A 210 16.51 -18.32 -10.75
N GLU A 211 17.66 -17.62 -10.59
CA GLU A 211 17.76 -16.24 -11.06
C GLU A 211 17.22 -16.25 -12.49
N PRO A 212 16.11 -15.61 -12.80
CA PRO A 212 15.66 -15.57 -14.18
C PRO A 212 16.76 -14.82 -14.91
N SER A 213 17.40 -15.47 -15.89
CA SER A 213 18.18 -14.74 -16.88
C SER A 213 17.33 -13.56 -17.36
N GLU A 214 17.92 -12.43 -17.75
CA GLU A 214 17.15 -11.25 -18.23
C GLU A 214 16.11 -11.67 -19.29
N GLU A 215 16.43 -12.64 -20.14
CA GLU A 215 15.47 -13.27 -21.07
C GLU A 215 14.36 -14.04 -20.36
N GLY A 216 14.62 -14.67 -19.22
CA GLY A 216 13.62 -15.38 -18.41
C GLY A 216 12.63 -14.44 -17.74
N TRP A 217 13.12 -13.28 -17.23
CA TRP A 217 12.25 -12.27 -16.64
C TRP A 217 11.34 -11.60 -17.70
N ALA A 218 11.90 -11.20 -18.85
CA ALA A 218 11.13 -10.59 -19.92
C ALA A 218 10.03 -11.53 -20.47
N ARG A 219 10.34 -12.82 -20.60
CA ARG A 219 9.34 -13.83 -20.98
C ARG A 219 8.26 -14.00 -19.91
N SER A 220 8.63 -14.09 -18.63
CA SER A 220 7.69 -14.17 -17.51
C SER A 220 6.80 -12.92 -17.43
N ALA A 221 7.36 -11.73 -17.62
CA ALA A 221 6.63 -10.48 -17.68
C ALA A 221 5.63 -10.46 -18.86
N ALA A 222 6.08 -10.84 -20.05
CA ALA A 222 5.21 -10.90 -21.22
C ALA A 222 4.08 -11.96 -21.05
N GLN A 223 4.37 -13.08 -20.43
CA GLN A 223 3.37 -14.12 -20.14
C GLN A 223 2.37 -13.65 -19.08
N ALA A 224 2.84 -13.01 -18.01
CA ALA A 224 1.99 -12.46 -16.96
C ALA A 224 1.01 -11.41 -17.51
N LEU A 225 1.48 -10.53 -18.42
CA LEU A 225 0.66 -9.49 -19.04
C LEU A 225 -0.24 -9.96 -20.19
N ARG A 226 -0.06 -11.16 -20.71
CA ARG A 226 -0.94 -11.71 -21.77
C ARG A 226 -2.37 -11.93 -21.30
N GLY A 227 -2.59 -12.12 -20.01
CA GLY A 227 -3.94 -12.23 -19.44
C GLY A 227 -4.63 -10.86 -19.42
N PRO A 228 -5.79 -10.66 -20.11
CA PRO A 228 -6.46 -9.36 -20.16
C PRO A 228 -6.82 -8.83 -18.77
N LYS A 229 -7.04 -9.70 -17.79
CA LYS A 229 -7.32 -9.32 -16.40
C LYS A 229 -6.12 -8.64 -15.73
N VAL A 230 -4.92 -9.20 -15.89
CA VAL A 230 -3.70 -8.65 -15.26
C VAL A 230 -3.42 -7.25 -15.81
N SER A 231 -3.41 -7.10 -17.14
CA SER A 231 -3.15 -5.82 -17.79
C SER A 231 -4.16 -4.75 -17.39
N VAL A 232 -5.45 -5.10 -17.33
CA VAL A 232 -6.51 -4.16 -16.93
C VAL A 232 -6.38 -3.77 -15.46
N TYR A 233 -6.14 -4.70 -14.54
CA TYR A 233 -6.00 -4.37 -13.12
C TYR A 233 -4.70 -3.61 -12.80
N VAL A 234 -3.61 -3.87 -13.54
CA VAL A 234 -2.37 -3.07 -13.46
C VAL A 234 -2.65 -1.64 -13.92
N LEU A 235 -3.34 -1.47 -15.06
CA LEU A 235 -3.72 -0.15 -15.57
C LEU A 235 -4.71 0.54 -14.62
N ALA A 236 -5.69 -0.16 -14.09
CA ALA A 236 -6.64 0.38 -13.10
C ALA A 236 -5.92 0.82 -11.82
N THR A 237 -4.89 0.08 -11.38
CA THR A 237 -4.03 0.50 -10.26
C THR A 237 -3.31 1.80 -10.56
N PHE A 238 -2.68 1.91 -11.74
CA PHE A 238 -2.01 3.14 -12.15
C PHE A 238 -2.98 4.33 -12.18
N LEU A 239 -4.14 4.19 -12.82
CA LEU A 239 -5.14 5.24 -12.94
C LEU A 239 -5.71 5.65 -11.58
N ASN A 240 -5.98 4.68 -10.71
CA ASN A 240 -6.46 4.93 -9.35
C ASN A 240 -5.42 5.68 -8.52
N MET A 241 -4.15 5.28 -8.56
CA MET A 241 -3.07 5.95 -7.83
C MET A 241 -2.76 7.32 -8.39
N PHE A 242 -2.83 7.50 -9.70
CA PHE A 242 -2.72 8.80 -10.35
C PHE A 242 -3.81 9.77 -9.85
N ALA A 243 -5.06 9.33 -9.87
CA ALA A 243 -6.19 10.13 -9.39
C ALA A 243 -6.09 10.42 -7.90
N PHE A 244 -5.73 9.42 -7.10
CA PHE A 244 -5.57 9.57 -5.66
C PHE A 244 -4.49 10.59 -5.30
N TYR A 245 -3.25 10.37 -5.77
CA TYR A 245 -2.14 11.28 -5.42
C TYR A 245 -2.28 12.65 -6.08
N GLY A 246 -2.86 12.72 -7.27
CA GLY A 246 -3.22 13.99 -7.89
C GLY A 246 -4.16 14.82 -7.03
N MET A 247 -5.24 14.21 -6.55
CA MET A 247 -6.20 14.87 -5.67
C MET A 247 -5.62 15.16 -4.29
N TYR A 248 -4.98 14.17 -3.66
CA TYR A 248 -4.44 14.25 -2.31
C TYR A 248 -3.34 15.31 -2.18
N THR A 249 -2.41 15.38 -3.15
CA THR A 249 -1.29 16.33 -3.12
C THR A 249 -1.77 17.78 -3.03
N PHE A 250 -2.80 18.14 -3.79
CA PHE A 250 -3.32 19.52 -3.84
C PHE A 250 -4.45 19.80 -2.86
N LEU A 251 -5.01 18.76 -2.20
CA LEU A 251 -6.06 18.91 -1.19
C LEU A 251 -5.61 19.85 -0.06
N GLY A 252 -4.41 19.64 0.46
CA GLY A 252 -3.86 20.46 1.54
C GLY A 252 -3.81 21.93 1.19
N SER A 253 -3.27 22.25 0.02
CA SER A 253 -3.18 23.63 -0.48
C SER A 253 -4.55 24.25 -0.74
N ALA A 254 -5.48 23.49 -1.30
CA ALA A 254 -6.84 23.95 -1.56
C ALA A 254 -7.58 24.31 -0.27
N LEU A 255 -7.42 23.51 0.79
CA LEU A 255 -8.01 23.77 2.10
C LEU A 255 -7.38 24.99 2.77
N GLN A 256 -6.05 25.15 2.72
CA GLN A 256 -5.36 26.32 3.27
C GLN A 256 -5.81 27.62 2.57
N TYR A 257 -5.87 27.62 1.23
CA TYR A 257 -6.36 28.79 0.49
C TYR A 257 -7.83 29.10 0.76
N ARG A 258 -8.65 28.07 0.97
CA ARG A 258 -10.09 28.26 1.21
C ARG A 258 -10.40 28.79 2.60
N PHE A 259 -9.74 28.24 3.62
CA PHE A 259 -10.05 28.58 5.01
C PHE A 259 -9.16 29.72 5.55
N GLY A 260 -8.11 30.12 4.82
CA GLY A 260 -7.12 31.08 5.33
C GLY A 260 -6.43 30.55 6.61
N SER A 261 -6.47 29.22 6.80
CA SER A 261 -6.02 28.55 8.03
C SER A 261 -4.68 27.87 7.80
N GLY A 262 -3.95 27.61 8.88
CA GLY A 262 -2.68 26.93 8.83
C GLY A 262 -2.78 25.44 8.47
N SER A 263 -1.63 24.80 8.47
CA SER A 263 -1.51 23.36 8.14
C SER A 263 -2.19 22.44 9.15
N SER A 264 -2.40 22.87 10.41
CA SER A 264 -3.08 22.07 11.44
C SER A 264 -4.52 21.76 11.08
N MET A 265 -5.29 22.77 10.63
CA MET A 265 -6.68 22.55 10.21
C MET A 265 -6.75 21.60 9.01
N THR A 266 -5.83 21.74 8.06
CA THR A 266 -5.67 20.81 6.94
C THR A 266 -5.36 19.40 7.44
N GLY A 267 -4.48 19.26 8.43
CA GLY A 267 -4.17 17.99 9.07
C GLY A 267 -5.40 17.32 9.70
N VAL A 268 -6.28 18.10 10.36
CA VAL A 268 -7.54 17.59 10.91
C VAL A 268 -8.48 17.11 9.79
N MET A 269 -8.57 17.81 8.67
CA MET A 269 -9.37 17.35 7.53
C MET A 269 -8.81 16.05 6.92
N ILE A 270 -7.49 15.91 6.83
CA ILE A 270 -6.84 14.68 6.37
C ILE A 270 -6.99 13.55 7.40
N LEU A 271 -7.05 13.85 8.70
CA LEU A 271 -7.40 12.85 9.72
C LEU A 271 -8.75 12.18 9.42
N LEU A 272 -9.76 12.95 9.01
CA LEU A 272 -11.08 12.42 8.68
C LEU A 272 -11.04 11.48 7.46
N TYR A 273 -10.24 11.84 6.45
CA TYR A 273 -9.92 10.93 5.35
C TYR A 273 -9.22 9.67 5.86
N GLY A 274 -8.22 9.81 6.74
CA GLY A 274 -7.49 8.70 7.36
C GLY A 274 -8.38 7.77 8.18
N LEU A 275 -9.34 8.31 8.94
CA LEU A 275 -10.33 7.53 9.67
C LEU A 275 -11.20 6.71 8.71
N GLY A 276 -11.66 7.32 7.61
CA GLY A 276 -12.32 6.59 6.54
C GLY A 276 -11.44 5.46 5.98
N PHE A 277 -10.19 5.76 5.68
CA PHE A 277 -9.23 4.78 5.15
C PHE A 277 -9.02 3.61 6.12
N ALA A 278 -9.00 3.84 7.41
CA ALA A 278 -8.87 2.79 8.43
C ALA A 278 -10.08 1.85 8.51
N THR A 279 -11.26 2.22 8.00
CA THR A 279 -12.45 1.35 8.03
C THR A 279 -12.33 0.08 7.21
N SER A 280 -11.34 -0.02 6.31
CA SER A 280 -11.10 -1.22 5.50
C SER A 280 -10.85 -2.48 6.33
N PHE A 281 -10.32 -2.35 7.55
CA PHE A 281 -10.18 -3.48 8.48
C PHE A 281 -11.51 -4.14 8.83
N LEU A 282 -12.60 -3.36 8.87
CA LEU A 282 -13.93 -3.83 9.21
C LEU A 282 -14.70 -4.34 7.99
N THR A 283 -14.45 -3.73 6.83
CA THR A 283 -15.27 -3.93 5.62
C THR A 283 -14.71 -4.98 4.66
N GLY A 284 -13.45 -5.42 4.84
CA GLY A 284 -12.81 -6.42 3.98
C GLY A 284 -13.60 -7.73 3.86
N ARG A 285 -14.21 -8.20 4.96
CA ARG A 285 -15.05 -9.41 4.97
C ARG A 285 -16.29 -9.31 4.09
N TRP A 286 -16.88 -8.12 3.98
CA TRP A 286 -18.05 -7.90 3.11
C TRP A 286 -17.68 -7.96 1.64
N ALA A 287 -16.48 -7.50 1.28
CA ALA A 287 -15.98 -7.59 -0.08
C ALA A 287 -15.78 -9.04 -0.52
N ASP A 288 -15.35 -9.93 0.38
CA ASP A 288 -15.20 -11.36 0.10
C ASP A 288 -16.57 -12.04 -0.12
N GLN A 289 -17.59 -11.65 0.63
CA GLN A 289 -18.96 -12.22 0.52
C GLN A 289 -19.72 -11.74 -0.73
N LEU A 290 -19.56 -10.47 -1.10
CA LEU A 290 -20.27 -9.84 -2.22
C LEU A 290 -19.61 -10.06 -3.58
N GLY A 291 -18.40 -10.63 -3.59
CA GLY A 291 -17.57 -10.81 -4.77
C GLY A 291 -16.65 -9.63 -5.05
N LYS A 292 -15.35 -9.88 -4.95
CA LYS A 292 -14.27 -8.86 -5.03
C LYS A 292 -14.34 -7.98 -6.28
N GLU A 293 -14.59 -8.58 -7.45
CA GLU A 293 -14.67 -7.85 -8.73
C GLU A 293 -15.89 -6.91 -8.76
N ARG A 294 -17.05 -7.37 -8.28
CA ARG A 294 -18.28 -6.57 -8.20
C ARG A 294 -18.12 -5.38 -7.26
N VAL A 295 -17.54 -5.62 -6.09
CA VAL A 295 -17.30 -4.57 -5.09
C VAL A 295 -16.29 -3.55 -5.62
N LEU A 296 -15.21 -3.98 -6.28
CA LEU A 296 -14.25 -3.07 -6.92
C LEU A 296 -14.92 -2.12 -7.91
N VAL A 297 -15.75 -2.66 -8.80
CA VAL A 297 -16.49 -1.85 -9.80
C VAL A 297 -17.43 -0.87 -9.13
N ALA A 298 -18.18 -1.29 -8.10
CA ALA A 298 -19.08 -0.41 -7.36
C ALA A 298 -18.34 0.71 -6.62
N LEU A 299 -17.19 0.41 -6.02
CA LEU A 299 -16.36 1.41 -5.31
C LEU A 299 -15.75 2.42 -6.29
N LEU A 300 -15.24 1.98 -7.44
CA LEU A 300 -14.74 2.89 -8.48
C LEU A 300 -15.87 3.79 -9.02
N ALA A 301 -17.09 3.26 -9.18
CA ALA A 301 -18.25 4.07 -9.54
C ALA A 301 -18.59 5.12 -8.47
N GLY A 302 -18.49 4.76 -7.18
CA GLY A 302 -18.71 5.67 -6.05
C GLY A 302 -17.61 6.73 -5.88
N LEU A 303 -16.36 6.41 -6.27
CA LEU A 303 -15.25 7.37 -6.21
C LEU A 303 -15.42 8.52 -7.22
N VAL A 304 -16.03 8.28 -8.37
CA VAL A 304 -16.23 9.32 -9.39
C VAL A 304 -17.02 10.52 -8.84
N PRO A 305 -18.25 10.37 -8.32
CA PRO A 305 -18.98 11.49 -7.73
C PRO A 305 -18.29 12.07 -6.48
N ALA A 306 -17.58 11.26 -5.68
CA ALA A 306 -16.84 11.76 -4.53
C ALA A 306 -15.72 12.73 -4.94
N LEU A 307 -14.94 12.42 -5.98
CA LEU A 307 -13.88 13.27 -6.49
C LEU A 307 -14.40 14.56 -7.14
N VAL A 308 -15.60 14.53 -7.71
CA VAL A 308 -16.30 15.73 -8.19
C VAL A 308 -16.84 16.56 -7.04
N ALA A 309 -17.43 15.92 -6.02
CA ALA A 309 -18.06 16.60 -4.91
C ALA A 309 -17.06 17.34 -4.02
N ILE A 310 -15.91 16.73 -3.68
CA ILE A 310 -14.94 17.32 -2.75
C ILE A 310 -14.59 18.77 -3.09
N PRO A 311 -14.17 19.13 -4.32
CA PRO A 311 -13.89 20.52 -4.67
C PRO A 311 -15.10 21.44 -4.54
N LEU A 312 -16.29 20.96 -4.87
CA LEU A 312 -17.53 21.75 -4.84
C LEU A 312 -17.98 22.08 -3.42
N VAL A 313 -17.74 21.14 -2.49
CA VAL A 313 -18.20 21.27 -1.09
C VAL A 313 -17.14 21.85 -0.16
N THR A 314 -15.98 22.30 -0.66
CA THR A 314 -14.95 22.95 0.17
C THR A 314 -15.47 24.15 0.97
N GLY A 315 -16.55 24.80 0.52
CA GLY A 315 -17.23 25.90 1.21
C GLY A 315 -18.18 25.46 2.33
N TRP A 316 -18.51 24.17 2.44
CA TRP A 316 -19.45 23.63 3.43
C TRP A 316 -18.80 22.51 4.23
N THR A 317 -18.17 22.88 5.33
CA THR A 317 -17.35 22.00 6.19
C THR A 317 -18.04 20.69 6.58
N PRO A 318 -19.33 20.63 7.02
CA PRO A 318 -19.95 19.36 7.40
C PRO A 318 -20.03 18.36 6.24
N LEU A 319 -20.36 18.82 5.04
CA LEU A 319 -20.43 17.94 3.87
C LEU A 319 -19.04 17.53 3.38
N LEU A 320 -18.05 18.43 3.47
CA LEU A 320 -16.67 18.13 3.17
C LEU A 320 -16.14 17.00 4.06
N VAL A 321 -16.42 17.03 5.35
CA VAL A 321 -16.06 15.98 6.33
C VAL A 321 -16.60 14.63 5.88
N VAL A 322 -17.89 14.56 5.53
CA VAL A 322 -18.53 13.33 5.05
C VAL A 322 -17.87 12.84 3.75
N CYS A 323 -17.64 13.74 2.79
CA CYS A 323 -17.01 13.39 1.51
C CYS A 323 -15.58 12.87 1.70
N LEU A 324 -14.78 13.48 2.57
CA LEU A 324 -13.41 13.03 2.86
C LEU A 324 -13.40 11.65 3.53
N PHE A 325 -14.28 11.42 4.51
CA PHE A 325 -14.42 10.13 5.17
C PHE A 325 -14.82 9.03 4.18
N LEU A 326 -15.84 9.27 3.35
CA LEU A 326 -16.30 8.33 2.33
C LEU A 326 -15.22 8.07 1.27
N TRP A 327 -14.50 9.11 0.85
CA TRP A 327 -13.36 8.94 -0.07
C TRP A 327 -12.29 8.04 0.53
N GLY A 328 -11.89 8.25 1.78
CA GLY A 328 -10.93 7.40 2.48
C GLY A 328 -11.38 5.94 2.56
N ALA A 329 -12.64 5.70 2.95
CA ALA A 329 -13.21 4.36 3.07
C ALA A 329 -13.23 3.61 1.73
N MET A 330 -13.69 4.26 0.66
CA MET A 330 -13.72 3.67 -0.68
C MET A 330 -12.30 3.44 -1.22
N GLN A 331 -11.39 4.42 -1.05
CA GLN A 331 -10.02 4.33 -1.55
C GLN A 331 -9.25 3.17 -0.93
N SER A 332 -9.36 2.97 0.37
CA SER A 332 -8.69 1.87 1.07
C SER A 332 -9.13 0.50 0.56
N LEU A 333 -10.43 0.32 0.34
CA LEU A 333 -10.97 -0.93 -0.21
C LEU A 333 -10.54 -1.14 -1.67
N VAL A 334 -10.54 -0.10 -2.51
CA VAL A 334 -10.07 -0.20 -3.90
C VAL A 334 -8.62 -0.66 -3.96
N VAL A 335 -7.73 -0.06 -3.15
CA VAL A 335 -6.31 -0.45 -3.07
C VAL A 335 -6.16 -1.91 -2.64
N THR A 336 -6.89 -2.30 -1.61
CA THR A 336 -6.87 -3.68 -1.09
C THR A 336 -7.38 -4.68 -2.14
N LEU A 337 -8.49 -4.38 -2.81
CA LEU A 337 -9.07 -5.26 -3.81
C LEU A 337 -8.19 -5.38 -5.06
N LEU A 338 -7.61 -4.28 -5.56
CA LEU A 338 -6.69 -4.33 -6.70
C LEU A 338 -5.46 -5.20 -6.41
N SER A 339 -4.84 -5.04 -5.23
CA SER A 339 -3.69 -5.85 -4.83
C SER A 339 -4.06 -7.33 -4.67
N THR A 340 -5.23 -7.61 -4.08
CA THR A 340 -5.73 -8.97 -3.88
C THR A 340 -6.05 -9.65 -5.21
N LEU A 341 -6.85 -9.00 -6.08
CA LEU A 341 -7.22 -9.53 -7.39
C LEU A 341 -5.99 -9.80 -8.26
N LEU A 342 -5.00 -8.90 -8.27
CA LEU A 342 -3.75 -9.11 -8.97
C LEU A 342 -2.96 -10.29 -8.40
N SER A 343 -2.91 -10.46 -7.08
CA SER A 343 -2.22 -11.58 -6.43
C SER A 343 -2.86 -12.94 -6.72
N GLU A 344 -4.16 -12.95 -7.03
CA GLU A 344 -4.96 -14.14 -7.35
C GLU A 344 -4.97 -14.50 -8.84
N CYS A 345 -4.55 -13.58 -9.74
CA CYS A 345 -4.59 -13.82 -11.19
C CYS A 345 -3.72 -14.99 -11.65
N SER A 346 -2.58 -15.22 -11.00
CA SER A 346 -1.68 -16.36 -11.32
C SER A 346 -0.79 -16.71 -10.14
N ALA A 347 -0.89 -17.95 -9.68
CA ALA A 347 0.00 -18.46 -8.63
C ALA A 347 1.45 -18.55 -9.11
N GLN A 348 1.65 -18.94 -10.38
CA GLN A 348 2.97 -19.14 -10.98
C GLN A 348 3.74 -17.83 -11.20
N HIS A 349 3.04 -16.72 -11.57
CA HIS A 349 3.64 -15.43 -11.91
C HIS A 349 3.34 -14.36 -10.84
N ARG A 350 2.93 -14.77 -9.62
CA ARG A 350 2.49 -13.87 -8.55
C ARG A 350 3.51 -12.78 -8.22
N GLY A 351 4.79 -13.13 -8.13
CA GLY A 351 5.87 -12.18 -7.87
C GLY A 351 5.99 -11.10 -8.94
N THR A 352 5.98 -11.51 -10.21
CA THR A 352 6.05 -10.61 -11.37
C THR A 352 4.82 -9.68 -11.43
N ILE A 353 3.62 -10.20 -11.17
CA ILE A 353 2.38 -9.41 -11.16
C ILE A 353 2.40 -8.37 -10.04
N LEU A 354 2.87 -8.73 -8.85
CA LEU A 354 3.01 -7.79 -7.73
C LEU A 354 4.10 -6.73 -7.98
N ALA A 355 5.15 -7.07 -8.74
CA ALA A 355 6.12 -6.07 -9.20
C ALA A 355 5.47 -5.05 -10.16
N PHE A 356 4.61 -5.49 -11.09
CA PHE A 356 3.83 -4.58 -11.92
C PHE A 356 2.83 -3.74 -11.14
N TYR A 357 2.19 -4.31 -10.10
CA TYR A 357 1.36 -3.55 -9.18
C TYR A 357 2.15 -2.43 -8.50
N SER A 358 3.34 -2.74 -7.98
CA SER A 358 4.21 -1.75 -7.34
C SER A 358 4.68 -0.67 -8.32
N LEU A 359 5.08 -1.05 -9.53
CA LEU A 359 5.47 -0.10 -10.58
C LEU A 359 4.32 0.81 -10.96
N ALA A 360 3.12 0.27 -11.20
CA ALA A 360 1.92 1.02 -11.51
C ALA A 360 1.54 2.00 -10.39
N THR A 361 1.62 1.57 -9.14
CA THR A 361 1.41 2.42 -7.96
C THR A 361 2.36 3.60 -7.96
N ASN A 362 3.67 3.37 -8.03
CA ASN A 362 4.68 4.43 -7.94
C ASN A 362 4.69 5.37 -9.15
N LEU A 363 4.39 4.86 -10.36
CA LEU A 363 4.19 5.71 -11.54
C LEU A 363 2.92 6.57 -11.38
N GLY A 364 1.85 6.03 -10.82
CA GLY A 364 0.64 6.79 -10.50
C GLY A 364 0.93 7.93 -9.52
N VAL A 365 1.66 7.65 -8.44
CA VAL A 365 2.14 8.66 -7.48
C VAL A 365 2.92 9.77 -8.19
N ALA A 366 3.93 9.39 -8.95
CA ALA A 366 4.84 10.33 -9.60
C ALA A 366 4.13 11.22 -10.63
N LEU A 367 3.34 10.62 -11.50
CA LEU A 367 2.68 11.35 -12.60
C LEU A 367 1.46 12.13 -12.11
N GLY A 368 0.72 11.63 -11.11
CA GLY A 368 -0.43 12.33 -10.53
C GLY A 368 -0.03 13.69 -9.94
N ALA A 369 1.02 13.74 -9.14
CA ALA A 369 1.50 14.99 -8.58
C ALA A 369 2.13 15.92 -9.64
N ALA A 370 2.94 15.37 -10.58
CA ALA A 370 3.65 16.17 -11.58
C ALA A 370 2.71 16.82 -12.59
N LEU A 371 1.79 16.03 -13.18
CA LEU A 371 0.99 16.50 -14.31
C LEU A 371 -0.18 17.38 -13.88
N LEU A 372 -0.66 17.25 -12.64
CA LEU A 372 -1.76 18.07 -12.15
C LEU A 372 -1.32 19.38 -11.50
N GLY A 373 -0.02 19.60 -11.26
CA GLY A 373 0.52 20.87 -10.76
C GLY A 373 0.20 22.07 -11.65
N PRO A 374 0.54 22.06 -12.95
CA PRO A 374 0.15 23.11 -13.89
C PRO A 374 -1.36 23.32 -13.97
N LEU A 375 -2.15 22.25 -13.93
CA LEU A 375 -3.61 22.32 -13.95
C LEU A 375 -4.15 23.00 -12.69
N PHE A 376 -3.61 22.67 -11.52
CA PHE A 376 -3.95 23.31 -10.25
C PHE A 376 -3.66 24.80 -10.27
N THR A 377 -2.50 25.20 -10.81
CA THR A 377 -2.08 26.60 -10.88
C THR A 377 -2.96 27.40 -11.86
N ALA A 378 -3.33 26.83 -13.02
CA ALA A 378 -4.09 27.52 -14.06
C ALA A 378 -5.60 27.59 -13.78
N TYR A 379 -6.18 26.50 -13.24
CA TYR A 379 -7.64 26.32 -13.16
C TYR A 379 -8.13 25.98 -11.75
N GLY A 380 -7.23 25.89 -10.76
CA GLY A 380 -7.55 25.60 -9.37
C GLY A 380 -7.90 24.14 -9.07
N PHE A 381 -8.32 23.90 -7.85
CA PHE A 381 -8.54 22.56 -7.31
C PHE A 381 -9.72 21.82 -7.95
N SER A 382 -10.75 22.56 -8.41
CA SER A 382 -11.92 21.95 -9.07
C SER A 382 -11.54 21.24 -10.36
N ALA A 383 -10.64 21.83 -11.15
CA ALA A 383 -10.15 21.20 -12.38
C ALA A 383 -9.37 19.90 -12.09
N VAL A 384 -8.56 19.89 -11.02
CA VAL A 384 -7.88 18.68 -10.56
C VAL A 384 -8.89 17.59 -10.20
N GLY A 385 -9.94 17.93 -9.44
CA GLY A 385 -11.00 16.99 -9.07
C GLY A 385 -11.72 16.39 -10.29
N TYR A 386 -12.06 17.22 -11.28
CA TYR A 386 -12.74 16.75 -12.50
C TYR A 386 -11.86 15.83 -13.35
N VAL A 387 -10.57 16.15 -13.49
CA VAL A 387 -9.63 15.27 -14.22
C VAL A 387 -9.44 13.96 -13.47
N CYS A 388 -9.27 13.99 -12.14
CA CYS A 388 -9.17 12.77 -11.33
C CYS A 388 -10.43 11.91 -11.42
N ALA A 389 -11.62 12.53 -11.43
CA ALA A 389 -12.88 11.82 -11.61
C ALA A 389 -12.99 11.18 -13.01
N GLY A 390 -12.57 11.89 -14.07
CA GLY A 390 -12.51 11.36 -15.43
C GLY A 390 -11.57 10.16 -15.56
N ILE A 391 -10.39 10.22 -14.95
CA ILE A 391 -9.43 9.12 -14.90
C ILE A 391 -10.00 7.92 -14.14
N THR A 392 -10.67 8.17 -13.01
CA THR A 392 -11.32 7.12 -12.23
C THR A 392 -12.49 6.50 -13.00
N LEU A 393 -13.22 7.29 -13.80
CA LEU A 393 -14.26 6.77 -14.69
C LEU A 393 -13.70 5.82 -15.76
N VAL A 394 -12.51 6.09 -16.29
CA VAL A 394 -11.81 5.16 -17.20
C VAL A 394 -11.46 3.86 -16.45
N ALA A 395 -10.91 3.95 -15.23
CA ALA A 395 -10.60 2.77 -14.40
C ALA A 395 -11.86 1.95 -14.10
N PHE A 396 -13.00 2.61 -13.81
CA PHE A 396 -14.30 1.99 -13.65
C PHE A 396 -14.75 1.25 -14.91
N GLY A 397 -14.69 1.89 -16.08
CA GLY A 397 -15.08 1.29 -17.35
C GLY A 397 -14.26 0.05 -17.69
N LEU A 398 -12.93 0.11 -17.52
CA LEU A 398 -12.03 -1.00 -17.76
C LEU A 398 -12.30 -2.18 -16.81
N SER A 399 -12.45 -1.91 -15.52
CA SER A 399 -12.74 -2.95 -14.51
C SER A 399 -14.13 -3.56 -14.74
N GLY A 400 -15.14 -2.74 -15.09
CA GLY A 400 -16.48 -3.19 -15.42
C GLY A 400 -16.53 -4.06 -16.68
N TRP A 401 -15.70 -3.74 -17.70
CA TRP A 401 -15.57 -4.58 -18.89
C TRP A 401 -15.01 -5.98 -18.58
N VAL A 402 -13.98 -6.09 -17.74
CA VAL A 402 -13.45 -7.39 -17.30
C VAL A 402 -14.51 -8.17 -16.52
N TYR A 403 -15.23 -7.49 -15.61
CA TYR A 403 -16.30 -8.09 -14.82
C TYR A 403 -17.42 -8.67 -15.72
N ARG A 404 -17.92 -7.89 -16.68
CA ARG A 404 -18.98 -8.34 -17.61
C ARG A 404 -18.56 -9.54 -18.44
N ARG A 405 -17.38 -9.51 -19.07
CA ARG A 405 -16.87 -10.63 -19.88
C ARG A 405 -16.81 -11.96 -19.15
N ARG A 406 -16.61 -11.92 -17.84
CA ARG A 406 -16.59 -13.14 -17.03
C ARG A 406 -17.98 -13.74 -16.87
N HIS A 407 -19.01 -12.90 -16.71
CA HIS A 407 -20.38 -13.35 -16.49
C HIS A 407 -21.09 -13.71 -17.80
N GLU A 408 -20.75 -13.08 -18.91
CA GLU A 408 -21.27 -13.42 -20.23
C GLU A 408 -20.66 -14.74 -20.80
N GLY A 409 -19.49 -15.15 -20.34
CA GLY A 409 -18.82 -16.40 -20.73
C GLY A 409 -19.18 -17.62 -19.88
N SER A 410 -20.07 -17.50 -18.88
CA SER A 410 -20.57 -18.62 -18.07
C SER A 410 -22.01 -18.91 -18.48
N PRO A 411 -22.31 -20.10 -19.06
CA PRO A 411 -23.68 -20.42 -19.52
C PRO A 411 -24.73 -20.57 -18.41
N ASP A 412 -24.30 -20.57 -17.13
CA ASP A 412 -25.15 -20.67 -15.94
C ASP A 412 -25.31 -19.32 -15.25
N GLY A 413 -26.03 -18.39 -15.90
CA GLY A 413 -26.63 -17.25 -15.22
C GLY A 413 -27.80 -17.74 -14.38
N ASP A 414 -27.82 -17.38 -13.09
CA ASP A 414 -28.94 -17.56 -12.15
C ASP A 414 -29.24 -18.98 -11.65
N ALA A 415 -28.27 -19.64 -11.01
CA ALA A 415 -28.61 -20.59 -9.94
C ALA A 415 -28.26 -19.92 -8.59
N ALA A 416 -29.31 -19.48 -7.89
CA ALA A 416 -29.22 -19.11 -6.48
C ALA A 416 -28.54 -20.26 -5.68
N PRO A 417 -27.81 -19.96 -4.57
CA PRO A 417 -27.17 -21.01 -3.78
C PRO A 417 -28.26 -21.92 -3.22
N GLY A 418 -28.42 -23.08 -3.87
CA GLY A 418 -29.30 -24.14 -3.44
C GLY A 418 -28.89 -24.61 -2.05
N THR A 419 -29.84 -24.51 -1.14
CA THR A 419 -29.79 -25.09 0.20
C THR A 419 -29.30 -26.53 0.10
N GLY A 420 -28.21 -26.84 0.80
CA GLY A 420 -27.55 -28.14 0.83
C GLY A 420 -28.43 -29.26 1.39
N LYS A 421 -29.33 -29.79 0.56
CA LYS A 421 -30.12 -31.01 0.85
C LYS A 421 -29.90 -32.15 -0.14
N ASP A 422 -29.14 -31.92 -1.22
CA ASP A 422 -28.93 -32.98 -2.23
C ASP A 422 -27.55 -33.68 -2.11
N ALA A 423 -26.64 -33.23 -1.22
CA ALA A 423 -25.38 -33.94 -0.97
C ALA A 423 -25.52 -35.23 -0.13
N ASP A 424 -26.66 -35.38 0.57
CA ASP A 424 -26.88 -36.55 1.45
C ASP A 424 -27.56 -37.72 0.74
N ARG A 425 -28.12 -37.52 -0.47
CA ARG A 425 -28.75 -38.59 -1.27
C ARG A 425 -27.76 -39.39 -2.15
N GLY A 426 -26.55 -38.87 -2.37
CA GLY A 426 -25.51 -39.56 -3.14
C GLY A 426 -24.78 -40.64 -2.34
N GLN A 427 -24.52 -40.39 -1.06
CA GLN A 427 -23.76 -41.31 -0.20
C GLN A 427 -24.60 -42.54 0.26
N ASP A 428 -25.91 -42.42 0.31
CA ASP A 428 -26.79 -43.56 0.69
C ASP A 428 -26.98 -44.58 -0.44
N LYS A 429 -26.82 -44.15 -1.71
CA LYS A 429 -26.88 -45.09 -2.87
C LYS A 429 -25.60 -45.89 -3.06
N ASP A 430 -24.46 -45.35 -2.71
CA ASP A 430 -23.18 -46.09 -2.81
C ASP A 430 -23.00 -47.06 -1.64
N ARG A 431 -23.46 -46.73 -0.43
CA ARG A 431 -23.52 -47.69 0.69
C ARG A 431 -24.49 -48.86 0.47
N ALA A 432 -25.61 -48.65 -0.22
CA ALA A 432 -26.52 -49.71 -0.56
C ALA A 432 -25.99 -50.66 -1.68
N ARG A 433 -25.08 -50.18 -2.54
CA ARG A 433 -24.42 -51.02 -3.54
C ARG A 433 -23.28 -51.88 -2.95
N GLU A 434 -22.52 -51.35 -1.99
CA GLU A 434 -21.49 -52.14 -1.32
C GLU A 434 -22.05 -53.24 -0.39
N ALA A 435 -23.19 -52.97 0.24
CA ALA A 435 -23.87 -53.98 1.07
C ALA A 435 -24.53 -55.13 0.24
N GLY A 436 -24.84 -54.88 -1.04
CA GLY A 436 -25.42 -55.91 -1.95
C GLY A 436 -24.42 -56.86 -2.57
N VAL A 437 -23.10 -56.50 -2.59
CA VAL A 437 -22.04 -57.35 -3.18
C VAL A 437 -21.48 -58.32 -2.13
N ALA A 438 -21.58 -58.06 -0.84
CA ALA A 438 -21.10 -58.93 0.22
C ALA A 438 -22.04 -60.10 0.59
N ALA A 439 -23.21 -60.20 -0.01
CA ALA A 439 -24.25 -61.24 0.29
C ALA A 439 -24.28 -62.35 -0.76
N HIS A 440 -23.32 -62.47 -1.68
CA HIS A 440 -23.27 -63.47 -2.73
C HIS A 440 -22.00 -64.33 -2.77
N GLU A 441 -21.16 -64.27 -1.71
CA GLU A 441 -20.01 -65.14 -1.52
C GLU A 441 -20.08 -65.84 -0.15
N ASP A 442 -21.13 -66.68 0.06
CA ASP A 442 -21.14 -67.78 1.03
C ASP A 442 -21.94 -68.98 0.42
#